data_614a4ab40c5abda5985c7afe29c459b7
#
_entry.id   614a4ab40c5abda5985c7afe29c459b7
#
_cell.length_a   1.000
_cell.length_b   1.000
_cell.length_c   1.000
_cell.angle_alpha   90.00
_cell.angle_beta   90.00
_cell.angle_gamma   90.00
#
_symmetry.space_group_name_H-M   'P 1'
#
loop_
_entity.id
_entity.type
_entity.pdbx_description
1 polymer ?
#
loop_
_entity_poly.entity_id
_entity_poly.type
_entity_poly.pdbx_seq_one_letter_code
_entity_poly.pdbx_strand_id
1 'polypeptide(L)'
;MLVGVIAFREDWIDQFYILPDAQGQGVGTSLLNLAKRQARSLSLWTFQRNTVARRFYERRGFVMIEETDGSGNEEREPDILYRWSGSVPT
;
A
#
# COMPACT_ATOMS: atom_id res chain seq x y z
N MET A 1 12.50 -16.34 -10.43
CA MET A 1 11.39 -16.72 -9.52
C MET A 1 10.64 -15.48 -9.09
N LEU A 2 9.31 -15.55 -9.19
CA LEU A 2 8.48 -14.44 -8.73
C LEU A 2 8.40 -14.47 -7.20
N VAL A 3 8.79 -13.38 -6.54
CA VAL A 3 8.73 -13.28 -5.07
C VAL A 3 7.69 -12.29 -4.59
N GLY A 4 7.19 -11.45 -5.48
CA GLY A 4 6.16 -10.49 -5.15
C GLY A 4 5.66 -9.77 -6.38
N VAL A 5 4.55 -9.07 -6.22
CA VAL A 5 3.90 -8.31 -7.29
C VAL A 5 3.49 -6.96 -6.73
N ILE A 6 3.73 -5.92 -7.50
CA ILE A 6 3.07 -4.64 -7.30
C ILE A 6 2.47 -4.21 -8.63
N ALA A 7 1.20 -3.88 -8.62
CA ALA A 7 0.51 -3.36 -9.79
C ALA A 7 -0.07 -1.99 -9.41
N PHE A 8 0.34 -0.98 -10.15
CA PHE A 8 -0.15 0.37 -9.90
C PHE A 8 -0.40 1.07 -11.24
N ARG A 9 -1.29 2.03 -11.22
CA ARG A 9 -1.61 2.85 -12.38
C ARG A 9 -1.88 4.26 -11.88
N GLU A 10 -1.34 5.24 -12.59
CA GLU A 10 -1.45 6.63 -12.19
C GLU A 10 -0.93 6.78 -10.75
N ASP A 11 -1.82 7.08 -9.80
CA ASP A 11 -1.45 7.26 -8.40
C ASP A 11 -2.09 6.21 -7.48
N TRP A 12 -2.57 5.10 -8.04
CA TRP A 12 -3.22 4.03 -7.27
C TRP A 12 -2.43 2.75 -7.30
N ILE A 13 -2.27 2.14 -6.12
CA ILE A 13 -1.76 0.77 -6.02
C ILE A 13 -2.97 -0.16 -6.02
N ASP A 14 -3.12 -0.91 -7.11
CA ASP A 14 -4.23 -1.86 -7.27
C ASP A 14 -3.94 -3.19 -6.60
N GLN A 15 -2.70 -3.64 -6.65
CA GLN A 15 -2.28 -4.91 -6.06
C GLN A 15 -0.88 -4.78 -5.48
N PHE A 16 -0.69 -5.37 -4.31
CA PHE A 16 0.61 -5.44 -3.66
C PHE A 16 0.66 -6.74 -2.87
N TYR A 17 1.51 -7.65 -3.30
CA TYR A 17 1.59 -8.97 -2.68
C TYR A 17 3.03 -9.48 -2.67
N ILE A 18 3.47 -10.01 -1.54
CA ILE A 18 4.76 -10.64 -1.39
C ILE A 18 4.52 -12.09 -1.02
N LEU A 19 5.15 -13.01 -1.76
CA LEU A 19 5.04 -14.43 -1.43
C LEU A 19 5.52 -14.66 0.00
N PRO A 20 4.85 -15.56 0.76
CA PRO A 20 5.18 -15.76 2.17
C PRO A 20 6.66 -16.03 2.43
N ASP A 21 7.31 -16.83 1.58
CA ASP A 21 8.73 -17.17 1.76
C ASP A 21 9.65 -15.98 1.52
N ALA A 22 9.18 -14.95 0.86
CA ALA A 22 9.97 -13.75 0.57
C ALA A 22 9.68 -12.61 1.53
N GLN A 23 8.71 -12.75 2.42
CA GLN A 23 8.39 -11.71 3.39
C GLN A 23 9.52 -11.55 4.39
N GLY A 24 9.74 -10.31 4.83
CA GLY A 24 10.81 -10.01 5.77
C GLY A 24 12.19 -9.86 5.12
N GLN A 25 12.29 -9.94 3.80
CA GLN A 25 13.57 -9.85 3.08
C GLN A 25 13.74 -8.54 2.32
N GLY A 26 12.90 -7.54 2.62
CA GLY A 26 13.01 -6.24 1.97
C GLY A 26 12.38 -6.15 0.59
N VAL A 27 11.76 -7.23 0.08
CA VAL A 27 11.15 -7.24 -1.25
C VAL A 27 10.01 -6.21 -1.34
N GLY A 28 9.16 -6.17 -0.31
CA GLY A 28 8.05 -5.23 -0.27
C GLY A 28 8.52 -3.79 -0.33
N THR A 29 9.57 -3.47 0.44
CA THR A 29 10.15 -2.13 0.44
C THR A 29 10.73 -1.78 -0.93
N SER A 30 11.42 -2.72 -1.57
CA SER A 30 12.01 -2.50 -2.89
C SER A 30 10.94 -2.25 -3.95
N LEU A 31 9.87 -3.04 -3.95
CA LEU A 31 8.76 -2.85 -4.89
C LEU A 31 8.05 -1.53 -4.66
N LEU A 32 7.80 -1.19 -3.41
CA LEU A 32 7.14 0.07 -3.09
C LEU A 32 7.99 1.26 -3.49
N ASN A 33 9.31 1.19 -3.28
CA ASN A 33 10.22 2.25 -3.71
C ASN A 33 10.23 2.41 -5.22
N LEU A 34 10.08 1.31 -5.96
CA LEU A 34 9.99 1.37 -7.41
C LEU A 34 8.74 2.16 -7.83
N ALA A 35 7.60 1.89 -7.22
CA ALA A 35 6.38 2.64 -7.49
C ALA A 35 6.53 4.11 -7.11
N LYS A 36 7.14 4.40 -5.98
CA LYS A 36 7.36 5.77 -5.51
C LYS A 36 8.21 6.60 -6.46
N ARG A 37 9.13 5.96 -7.18
CA ARG A 37 9.96 6.67 -8.16
C ARG A 37 9.20 7.06 -9.42
N GLN A 38 8.05 6.43 -9.66
CA GLN A 38 7.28 6.64 -10.88
C GLN A 38 6.02 7.46 -10.65
N ALA A 39 5.71 7.81 -9.40
CA ALA A 39 4.49 8.53 -9.07
C ALA A 39 4.77 9.63 -8.06
N ARG A 40 4.00 10.71 -8.13
CA ARG A 40 4.11 11.81 -7.16
C ARG A 40 3.36 11.48 -5.86
N SER A 41 2.35 10.66 -5.97
CA SER A 41 1.58 10.19 -4.83
C SER A 41 1.11 8.78 -5.14
N LEU A 42 0.80 8.03 -4.09
CA LEU A 42 0.27 6.69 -4.21
C LEU A 42 -0.82 6.51 -3.18
N SER A 43 -1.96 6.02 -3.60
CA SER A 43 -3.09 5.72 -2.72
C SER A 43 -3.40 4.24 -2.77
N LEU A 44 -3.84 3.69 -1.66
CA LEU A 44 -4.24 2.29 -1.58
C LEU A 44 -5.29 2.10 -0.50
N TRP A 45 -6.06 1.02 -0.65
CA TRP A 45 -7.00 0.57 0.36
C TRP A 45 -6.46 -0.68 1.04
N THR A 46 -6.62 -0.77 2.35
CA THR A 46 -6.33 -1.99 3.09
C THR A 46 -7.38 -2.16 4.18
N PHE A 47 -7.59 -3.39 4.63
CA PHE A 47 -8.58 -3.63 5.69
C PHE A 47 -8.06 -3.14 7.03
N GLN A 48 -8.95 -2.58 7.85
CA GLN A 48 -8.57 -2.07 9.16
C GLN A 48 -7.97 -3.16 10.06
N ARG A 49 -8.43 -4.40 9.91
CA ARG A 49 -7.91 -5.51 10.72
C ARG A 49 -6.52 -5.98 10.31
N ASN A 50 -6.05 -5.57 9.13
CA ASN A 50 -4.74 -5.98 8.65
C ASN A 50 -3.66 -5.09 9.27
N THR A 51 -3.38 -5.32 10.55
CA THR A 51 -2.45 -4.49 11.31
C THR A 51 -1.02 -4.56 10.79
N VAL A 52 -0.63 -5.70 10.24
CA VAL A 52 0.71 -5.87 9.67
C VAL A 52 0.87 -4.97 8.45
N ALA A 53 -0.10 -4.98 7.54
CA ALA A 53 -0.06 -4.11 6.38
C ALA A 53 -0.10 -2.63 6.77
N ARG A 54 -0.96 -2.28 7.73
CA ARG A 54 -1.07 -0.90 8.20
C ARG A 54 0.26 -0.38 8.72
N ARG A 55 0.94 -1.16 9.57
CA ARG A 55 2.26 -0.77 10.09
C ARG A 55 3.29 -0.65 8.98
N PHE A 56 3.24 -1.56 8.02
CA PHE A 56 4.14 -1.54 6.88
C PHE A 56 4.02 -0.22 6.11
N TYR A 57 2.79 0.18 5.79
CA TYR A 57 2.57 1.41 5.03
C TYR A 57 2.89 2.64 5.86
N GLU A 58 2.47 2.67 7.13
CA GLU A 58 2.70 3.82 8.00
C GLU A 58 4.18 4.09 8.21
N ARG A 59 4.99 3.05 8.35
CA ARG A 59 6.44 3.20 8.49
C ARG A 59 7.09 3.74 7.23
N ARG A 60 6.41 3.65 6.10
CA ARG A 60 6.95 4.09 4.81
C ARG A 60 6.33 5.37 4.30
N GLY A 61 5.71 6.12 5.22
CA GLY A 61 5.24 7.46 4.92
C GLY A 61 3.82 7.55 4.41
N PHE A 62 3.07 6.45 4.41
CA PHE A 62 1.65 6.50 4.08
C PHE A 62 0.88 6.99 5.30
N VAL A 63 -0.08 7.88 5.07
CA VAL A 63 -0.94 8.41 6.13
C VAL A 63 -2.38 8.04 5.85
N MET A 64 -3.13 7.84 6.92
CA MET A 64 -4.55 7.52 6.83
C MET A 64 -5.32 8.75 6.36
N ILE A 65 -6.12 8.57 5.30
CA ILE A 65 -6.96 9.63 4.75
C ILE A 65 -8.41 9.45 5.18
N GLU A 66 -8.88 8.19 5.14
CA GLU A 66 -10.28 7.91 5.38
C GLU A 66 -10.44 6.50 5.92
N GLU A 67 -11.41 6.30 6.81
CA GLU A 67 -11.82 4.98 7.27
C GLU A 67 -13.26 4.75 6.85
N THR A 68 -13.60 3.53 6.46
CA THR A 68 -14.99 3.17 6.17
C THR A 68 -15.40 1.98 7.02
N ASP A 69 -16.72 1.79 7.11
CA ASP A 69 -17.30 0.64 7.81
C ASP A 69 -17.43 -0.60 6.91
N GLY A 70 -16.96 -0.50 5.66
CA GLY A 70 -17.00 -1.60 4.71
C GLY A 70 -18.30 -1.74 3.95
N SER A 71 -19.30 -0.88 4.22
CA SER A 71 -20.61 -1.02 3.56
C SER A 71 -20.54 -0.80 2.05
N GLY A 72 -19.52 -0.11 1.57
CA GLY A 72 -19.35 0.18 0.16
C GLY A 72 -18.43 -0.77 -0.59
N ASN A 73 -17.85 -1.77 0.06
CA ASN A 73 -16.98 -2.72 -0.62
C ASN A 73 -17.62 -4.11 -0.68
N GLU A 74 -17.10 -4.95 -1.58
CA GLU A 74 -17.69 -6.26 -1.82
C GLU A 74 -17.58 -7.19 -0.60
N GLU A 75 -16.48 -7.07 0.13
CA GLU A 75 -16.19 -7.92 1.28
C GLU A 75 -16.97 -7.52 2.52
N ARG A 76 -17.62 -6.34 2.53
CA ARG A 76 -18.31 -5.80 3.68
C ARG A 76 -17.42 -5.73 4.91
N GLU A 77 -16.15 -5.40 4.70
CA GLU A 77 -15.10 -5.40 5.70
C GLU A 77 -14.59 -3.97 5.88
N PRO A 78 -14.54 -3.44 7.12
CA PRO A 78 -14.00 -2.09 7.33
C PRO A 78 -12.61 -1.93 6.74
N ASP A 79 -12.42 -0.85 6.00
CA ASP A 79 -11.15 -0.60 5.32
C ASP A 79 -10.65 0.82 5.58
N ILE A 80 -9.44 1.09 5.10
CA ILE A 80 -8.76 2.37 5.27
C ILE A 80 -8.13 2.76 3.95
N LEU A 81 -8.29 4.02 3.60
CA LEU A 81 -7.56 4.63 2.49
C LEU A 81 -6.29 5.25 3.03
N TYR A 82 -5.16 4.81 2.51
CA TYR A 82 -3.85 5.38 2.80
C TYR A 82 -3.34 6.14 1.60
N ARG A 83 -2.58 7.20 1.85
CA ARG A 83 -1.90 7.94 0.79
C ARG A 83 -0.49 8.29 1.21
N TRP A 84 0.43 8.10 0.27
CA TRP A 84 1.77 8.61 0.33
C TRP A 84 1.92 9.73 -0.69
N SER A 85 2.52 10.86 -0.28
CA SER A 85 2.86 11.94 -1.19
C SER A 85 4.37 12.12 -1.14
N GLY A 86 4.97 12.12 -2.31
CA GLY A 86 6.40 12.39 -2.40
C GLY A 86 6.66 13.81 -1.96
N SER A 87 7.71 14.01 -1.16
CA SER A 87 8.12 15.37 -0.82
C SER A 87 8.69 16.01 -2.08
N VAL A 88 8.10 17.13 -2.46
CA VAL A 88 8.63 17.92 -3.55
C VAL A 88 9.51 18.97 -2.89
N PRO A 89 10.83 18.95 -3.14
CA PRO A 89 11.69 20.00 -2.62
C PRO A 89 11.21 21.33 -3.20
N THR A 90 10.95 22.25 -2.35
CA THR A 90 10.57 23.59 -2.77
C THR A 90 11.78 24.49 -2.76
#